data_f68e4bf65640cbd5bd547d9a4c624415
#
_entry.id   f68e4bf65640cbd5bd547d9a4c624415
#
_cell.length_a   1.000
_cell.length_b   1.000
_cell.length_c   1.000
_cell.angle_alpha   90.00
_cell.angle_beta   90.00
_cell.angle_gamma   90.00
#
_symmetry.space_group_name_H-M   'P 1'
#
loop_
_entity.id
_entity.type
_entity.pdbx_description
1 polymer ?
#
loop_
_entity_poly.entity_id
_entity_poly.type
_entity_poly.pdbx_seq_one_letter_code
_entity_poly.pdbx_strand_id
1 'polypeptide(L)'
;MINRSNLFRRAHILAKQILGACSDYHAALSAALKQIWAVIKIETKAALEEALKVLPGTAVKSAEALQDLKAYGKVWVGGKHKRLYLNAKALGLKCDYYHSGNISHAWVDGETISNCEAYRITGAGAYIDLVSGELCDDRRGTFEDNFGDKINALIARDFN
;
A
#
# COMPACT_ATOMS: atom_id res chain seq x y z
N MET A 1 7.87 2.76 -9.44
CA MET A 1 6.60 3.43 -9.77
C MET A 1 6.18 3.02 -11.18
N ILE A 2 4.99 2.42 -11.36
CA ILE A 2 4.54 1.96 -12.69
C ILE A 2 4.17 3.19 -13.52
N ASN A 3 4.86 3.37 -14.64
CA ASN A 3 4.52 4.44 -15.59
C ASN A 3 3.26 4.03 -16.38
N ARG A 4 2.11 4.65 -16.04
CA ARG A 4 0.82 4.36 -16.65
C ARG A 4 0.82 4.56 -18.17
N SER A 5 1.50 5.60 -18.67
CA SER A 5 1.60 5.85 -20.12
C SER A 5 2.30 4.70 -20.85
N ASN A 6 3.38 4.17 -20.28
CA ASN A 6 4.07 3.00 -20.83
C ASN A 6 3.21 1.73 -20.80
N LEU A 7 2.45 1.53 -19.72
CA LEU A 7 1.54 0.40 -19.60
C LEU A 7 0.49 0.43 -20.73
N PHE A 8 -0.19 1.56 -20.93
CA PHE A 8 -1.19 1.68 -21.98
C PHE A 8 -0.58 1.55 -23.37
N ARG A 9 0.61 2.11 -23.63
CA ARG A 9 1.31 1.94 -24.90
C ARG A 9 1.59 0.46 -25.20
N ARG A 10 2.10 -0.29 -24.23
CA ARG A 10 2.33 -1.75 -24.36
C ARG A 10 1.02 -2.50 -24.61
N ALA A 11 -0.07 -2.12 -23.91
CA ALA A 11 -1.39 -2.72 -24.09
C ALA A 11 -1.94 -2.50 -25.52
N HIS A 12 -1.81 -1.31 -26.08
CA HIS A 12 -2.23 -1.03 -27.43
C HIS A 12 -1.42 -1.82 -28.49
N ILE A 13 -0.10 -1.97 -28.27
CA ILE A 13 0.74 -2.78 -29.18
C ILE A 13 0.27 -4.23 -29.15
N LEU A 14 0.12 -4.81 -27.94
CA LEU A 14 -0.33 -6.18 -27.77
C LEU A 14 -1.75 -6.40 -28.30
N ALA A 15 -2.67 -5.48 -28.07
CA ALA A 15 -4.04 -5.54 -28.57
C ALA A 15 -4.08 -5.63 -30.13
N LYS A 16 -3.23 -4.88 -30.82
CA LYS A 16 -3.12 -4.96 -32.27
C LYS A 16 -2.62 -6.33 -32.75
N GLN A 17 -1.72 -6.96 -31.99
CA GLN A 17 -1.19 -8.29 -32.32
C GLN A 17 -2.23 -9.40 -32.15
N ILE A 18 -3.09 -9.29 -31.13
CA ILE A 18 -4.11 -10.32 -30.83
C ILE A 18 -5.48 -10.01 -31.42
N LEU A 19 -5.63 -8.91 -32.17
CA LEU A 19 -6.92 -8.46 -32.73
C LEU A 19 -7.60 -9.54 -33.58
N GLY A 20 -6.83 -10.32 -34.35
CA GLY A 20 -7.36 -11.41 -35.18
C GLY A 20 -7.99 -12.56 -34.39
N ALA A 21 -7.69 -12.71 -33.11
CA ALA A 21 -8.25 -13.69 -32.21
C ALA A 21 -9.41 -13.17 -31.34
N CYS A 22 -9.75 -11.89 -31.46
CA CYS A 22 -10.78 -11.22 -30.66
C CYS A 22 -11.92 -10.74 -31.55
N SER A 23 -13.12 -10.56 -30.96
CA SER A 23 -14.31 -10.08 -31.67
C SER A 23 -14.15 -8.65 -32.19
N ASP A 24 -13.44 -7.80 -31.43
CA ASP A 24 -13.21 -6.41 -31.75
C ASP A 24 -11.98 -5.86 -30.99
N TYR A 25 -11.64 -4.59 -31.27
CA TYR A 25 -10.47 -3.95 -30.64
C TYR A 25 -10.63 -3.74 -29.14
N HIS A 26 -11.83 -3.53 -28.62
CA HIS A 26 -12.05 -3.35 -27.18
C HIS A 26 -11.82 -4.65 -26.42
N ALA A 27 -12.29 -5.77 -26.98
CA ALA A 27 -12.02 -7.09 -26.44
C ALA A 27 -10.52 -7.41 -26.45
N ALA A 28 -9.83 -7.10 -27.56
CA ALA A 28 -8.38 -7.27 -27.68
C ALA A 28 -7.62 -6.40 -26.65
N LEU A 29 -8.01 -5.14 -26.47
CA LEU A 29 -7.37 -4.23 -25.52
C LEU A 29 -7.61 -4.68 -24.05
N SER A 30 -8.81 -5.16 -23.74
CA SER A 30 -9.12 -5.73 -22.42
C SER A 30 -8.26 -6.95 -22.11
N ALA A 31 -8.14 -7.87 -23.07
CA ALA A 31 -7.29 -9.06 -22.95
C ALA A 31 -5.80 -8.67 -22.78
N ALA A 32 -5.32 -7.74 -23.59
CA ALA A 32 -3.94 -7.24 -23.52
C ALA A 32 -3.62 -6.59 -22.17
N LEU A 33 -4.54 -5.77 -21.63
CA LEU A 33 -4.39 -5.17 -20.30
C LEU A 33 -4.30 -6.24 -19.22
N LYS A 34 -5.16 -7.27 -19.24
CA LYS A 34 -5.11 -8.38 -18.28
C LYS A 34 -3.76 -9.11 -18.31
N GLN A 35 -3.24 -9.40 -19.51
CA GLN A 35 -1.94 -10.07 -19.68
C GLN A 35 -0.80 -9.21 -19.14
N ILE A 36 -0.76 -7.92 -19.47
CA ILE A 36 0.29 -7.01 -19.00
C ILE A 36 0.24 -6.85 -17.47
N TRP A 37 -0.95 -6.75 -16.88
CA TRP A 37 -1.08 -6.71 -15.42
C TRP A 37 -0.62 -7.99 -14.74
N ALA A 38 -0.86 -9.16 -15.34
CA ALA A 38 -0.35 -10.44 -14.83
C ALA A 38 1.18 -10.48 -14.83
N VAL A 39 1.81 -10.04 -15.93
CA VAL A 39 3.29 -9.96 -16.03
C VAL A 39 3.84 -8.97 -14.99
N ILE A 40 3.25 -7.78 -14.85
CA ILE A 40 3.70 -6.79 -13.89
C ILE A 40 3.60 -7.32 -12.44
N LYS A 41 2.54 -8.06 -12.12
CA LYS A 41 2.41 -8.69 -10.79
C LYS A 41 3.52 -9.69 -10.51
N ILE A 42 3.87 -10.53 -11.52
CA ILE A 42 4.95 -11.51 -11.40
C ILE A 42 6.31 -10.79 -11.24
N GLU A 43 6.60 -9.80 -12.08
CA GLU A 43 7.84 -9.01 -12.01
C GLU A 43 7.94 -8.27 -10.67
N THR A 44 6.83 -7.72 -10.15
CA THR A 44 6.81 -7.02 -8.86
C THR A 44 7.04 -7.99 -7.71
N LYS A 45 6.48 -9.21 -7.77
CA LYS A 45 6.70 -10.25 -6.76
C LYS A 45 8.16 -10.70 -6.77
N ALA A 46 8.73 -11.00 -7.94
CA ALA A 46 10.13 -11.39 -8.08
C ALA A 46 11.10 -10.31 -7.60
N ALA A 47 10.86 -9.04 -7.97
CA ALA A 47 11.65 -7.91 -7.49
C ALA A 47 11.54 -7.71 -5.96
N LEU A 48 10.40 -8.05 -5.37
CA LEU A 48 10.20 -8.00 -3.94
C LEU A 48 10.93 -9.12 -3.21
N GLU A 49 10.87 -10.35 -3.74
CA GLU A 49 11.63 -11.49 -3.21
C GLU A 49 13.14 -11.22 -3.29
N GLU A 50 13.61 -10.64 -4.37
CA GLU A 50 15.00 -10.22 -4.52
C GLU A 50 15.37 -9.11 -3.52
N ALA A 51 14.48 -8.12 -3.34
CA ALA A 51 14.68 -7.06 -2.35
C ALA A 51 14.73 -7.60 -0.91
N LEU A 52 13.95 -8.65 -0.58
CA LEU A 52 14.02 -9.32 0.71
C LEU A 52 15.30 -10.10 0.93
N LYS A 53 15.82 -10.75 -0.12
CA LYS A 53 17.15 -11.41 -0.07
C LYS A 53 18.27 -10.40 0.15
N VAL A 54 18.11 -9.19 -0.39
CA VAL A 54 19.07 -8.07 -0.28
C VAL A 54 18.90 -7.29 1.04
N LEU A 55 17.82 -7.53 1.80
CA LEU A 55 17.53 -6.88 3.08
C LEU A 55 17.86 -7.83 4.28
N PRO A 56 19.13 -8.22 4.50
CA PRO A 56 19.47 -9.02 5.67
C PRO A 56 19.10 -8.25 6.94
N GLY A 57 18.48 -8.94 7.90
CA GLY A 57 18.14 -8.36 9.18
C GLY A 57 16.80 -7.60 9.21
N THR A 58 15.81 -7.98 8.41
CA THR A 58 14.42 -7.58 8.67
C THR A 58 13.74 -8.62 9.55
N ALA A 59 12.88 -8.16 10.46
CA ALA A 59 12.03 -9.01 11.28
C ALA A 59 10.77 -9.51 10.54
N VAL A 60 10.58 -9.16 9.26
CA VAL A 60 9.45 -9.61 8.47
C VAL A 60 9.60 -11.10 8.11
N LYS A 61 8.59 -11.90 8.41
CA LYS A 61 8.62 -13.37 8.28
C LYS A 61 8.83 -13.87 6.85
N SER A 62 8.24 -13.21 5.85
CA SER A 62 8.29 -13.67 4.46
C SER A 62 8.07 -12.55 3.44
N ALA A 63 8.26 -12.87 2.15
CA ALA A 63 7.96 -11.97 1.05
C ALA A 63 6.45 -11.69 0.93
N GLU A 64 5.62 -12.69 1.19
CA GLU A 64 4.18 -12.56 1.23
C GLU A 64 3.74 -11.62 2.35
N ALA A 65 4.29 -11.76 3.56
CA ALA A 65 4.03 -10.86 4.68
C ALA A 65 4.38 -9.41 4.33
N LEU A 66 5.53 -9.16 3.66
CA LEU A 66 5.88 -7.83 3.20
C LEU A 66 4.92 -7.29 2.11
N GLN A 67 4.40 -8.17 1.26
CA GLN A 67 3.40 -7.78 0.25
C GLN A 67 2.08 -7.40 0.92
N ASP A 68 1.65 -8.15 1.93
CA ASP A 68 0.44 -7.87 2.71
C ASP A 68 0.57 -6.57 3.49
N LEU A 69 1.73 -6.33 4.11
CA LEU A 69 2.05 -5.08 4.80
C LEU A 69 1.96 -3.85 3.88
N LYS A 70 2.27 -3.98 2.58
CA LYS A 70 2.13 -2.90 1.60
C LYS A 70 0.68 -2.45 1.37
N ALA A 71 -0.31 -3.26 1.70
CA ALA A 71 -1.72 -2.87 1.67
C ALA A 71 -2.01 -1.78 2.71
N TYR A 72 -1.25 -1.75 3.80
CA TYR A 72 -1.44 -0.81 4.91
C TYR A 72 -0.55 0.43 4.84
N GLY A 73 0.38 0.48 3.88
CA GLY A 73 1.25 1.62 3.80
C GLY A 73 2.30 1.57 2.69
N LYS A 74 3.30 2.44 2.81
CA LYS A 74 4.39 2.56 1.85
C LYS A 74 5.70 2.09 2.46
N VAL A 75 6.27 1.03 1.89
CA VAL A 75 7.62 0.59 2.26
C VAL A 75 8.65 1.57 1.70
N TRP A 76 9.53 2.01 2.57
CA TRP A 76 10.68 2.82 2.24
C TRP A 76 11.97 2.14 2.73
N VAL A 77 12.95 2.07 1.85
CA VAL A 77 14.26 1.51 2.14
C VAL A 77 15.31 2.53 1.73
N GLY A 78 16.11 2.97 2.67
CA GLY A 78 17.17 3.94 2.41
C GLY A 78 18.22 3.96 3.51
N GLY A 79 19.48 3.84 3.13
CA GLY A 79 20.62 3.84 4.05
C GLY A 79 20.50 2.73 5.10
N LYS A 80 20.44 3.13 6.38
CA LYS A 80 20.30 2.20 7.53
C LYS A 80 18.84 1.90 7.93
N HIS A 81 17.87 2.58 7.31
CA HIS A 81 16.47 2.52 7.73
C HIS A 81 15.61 1.76 6.72
N LYS A 82 14.76 0.90 7.23
CA LYS A 82 13.77 0.12 6.49
C LYS A 82 12.44 0.30 7.22
N ARG A 83 11.50 1.02 6.60
CA ARG A 83 10.29 1.49 7.27
C ARG A 83 9.06 1.21 6.44
N LEU A 84 7.98 0.79 7.08
CA LEU A 84 6.64 0.79 6.52
C LEU A 84 5.90 2.03 7.05
N TYR A 85 5.80 3.08 6.25
CA TYR A 85 4.97 4.24 6.59
C TYR A 85 3.50 3.88 6.48
N LEU A 86 2.78 3.96 7.59
CA LEU A 86 1.39 3.56 7.70
C LEU A 86 0.45 4.56 7.03
N ASN A 87 -0.63 4.05 6.44
CA ASN A 87 -1.69 4.85 5.84
C ASN A 87 -2.97 4.70 6.66
N ALA A 88 -3.39 5.77 7.33
CA ALA A 88 -4.57 5.78 8.17
C ALA A 88 -5.85 5.32 7.45
N LYS A 89 -5.99 5.65 6.15
CA LYS A 89 -7.15 5.19 5.35
C LYS A 89 -7.16 3.67 5.17
N ALA A 90 -6.00 3.08 5.00
CA ALA A 90 -5.87 1.63 4.88
C ALA A 90 -6.11 0.92 6.23
N LEU A 91 -5.90 1.62 7.34
CA LEU A 91 -6.17 1.14 8.69
C LEU A 91 -7.63 1.34 9.13
N GLY A 92 -8.45 2.05 8.35
CA GLY A 92 -9.89 2.19 8.63
C GLY A 92 -10.38 3.62 8.84
N LEU A 93 -9.50 4.64 8.71
CA LEU A 93 -9.94 6.02 8.71
C LEU A 93 -10.77 6.33 7.46
N LYS A 94 -11.97 6.84 7.65
CA LYS A 94 -12.82 7.42 6.61
C LYS A 94 -13.09 8.88 6.94
N CYS A 95 -13.04 9.74 5.93
CA CYS A 95 -13.35 11.16 6.10
C CYS A 95 -14.22 11.64 4.96
N ASP A 96 -15.27 12.38 5.29
CA ASP A 96 -16.00 13.23 4.37
C ASP A 96 -15.44 14.64 4.41
N TYR A 97 -15.58 15.35 3.30
CA TYR A 97 -15.01 16.67 3.16
C TYR A 97 -16.06 17.67 2.72
N TYR A 98 -16.00 18.88 3.25
CA TYR A 98 -16.71 20.02 2.67
C TYR A 98 -16.15 20.38 1.32
N HIS A 99 -16.90 21.14 0.53
CA HIS A 99 -16.42 21.67 -0.76
C HIS A 99 -15.13 22.52 -0.62
N SER A 100 -14.89 23.08 0.56
CA SER A 100 -13.65 23.80 0.92
C SER A 100 -12.43 22.89 1.11
N GLY A 101 -12.59 21.56 1.12
CA GLY A 101 -11.52 20.60 1.39
C GLY A 101 -11.30 20.31 2.88
N ASN A 102 -12.04 20.95 3.78
CA ASN A 102 -11.97 20.65 5.21
C ASN A 102 -12.75 19.37 5.54
N ILE A 103 -12.31 18.61 6.57
CA ILE A 103 -13.02 17.43 7.05
C ILE A 103 -14.36 17.87 7.64
N SER A 104 -15.45 17.28 7.15
CA SER A 104 -16.81 17.49 7.67
C SER A 104 -17.20 16.45 8.71
N HIS A 105 -16.89 15.18 8.43
CA HIS A 105 -17.12 14.04 9.31
C HIS A 105 -15.96 13.06 9.18
N ALA A 106 -15.67 12.33 10.26
CA ALA A 106 -14.64 11.30 10.25
C ALA A 106 -15.03 10.10 11.11
N TRP A 107 -14.57 8.94 10.70
CA TRP A 107 -14.80 7.66 11.38
C TRP A 107 -13.53 6.82 11.37
N VAL A 108 -13.34 6.08 12.45
CA VAL A 108 -12.39 4.98 12.54
C VAL A 108 -13.20 3.71 12.81
N ASP A 109 -13.13 2.73 11.91
CA ASP A 109 -13.86 1.45 12.02
C ASP A 109 -15.39 1.58 12.17
N GLY A 110 -15.95 2.68 11.69
CA GLY A 110 -17.38 2.98 11.79
C GLY A 110 -17.76 3.80 13.01
N GLU A 111 -16.87 4.01 13.96
CA GLU A 111 -17.06 4.91 15.09
C GLU A 111 -16.69 6.35 14.72
N THR A 112 -17.58 7.28 15.05
CA THR A 112 -17.38 8.71 14.77
C THR A 112 -16.28 9.27 15.67
N ILE A 113 -15.30 9.93 15.07
CA ILE A 113 -14.25 10.67 15.77
C ILE A 113 -14.38 12.19 15.52
N SER A 114 -13.75 12.98 16.36
CA SER A 114 -13.73 14.45 16.17
C SER A 114 -12.92 14.83 14.94
N ASN A 115 -13.32 15.94 14.27
CA ASN A 115 -12.55 16.48 13.15
C ASN A 115 -11.11 16.82 13.56
N CYS A 116 -10.90 17.29 14.79
CA CYS A 116 -9.57 17.58 15.31
C CYS A 116 -8.70 16.32 15.37
N GLU A 117 -9.27 15.20 15.81
CA GLU A 117 -8.60 13.90 15.85
C GLU A 117 -8.28 13.40 14.44
N ALA A 118 -9.24 13.51 13.53
CA ALA A 118 -9.02 13.16 12.13
C ALA A 118 -7.88 13.95 11.46
N TYR A 119 -7.77 15.26 11.76
CA TYR A 119 -6.64 16.08 11.31
C TYR A 119 -5.32 15.66 11.94
N ARG A 120 -5.32 15.25 13.21
CA ARG A 120 -4.11 14.72 13.85
C ARG A 120 -3.66 13.45 13.17
N ILE A 121 -4.57 12.50 12.94
CA ILE A 121 -4.29 11.21 12.29
C ILE A 121 -3.77 11.44 10.87
N THR A 122 -4.45 12.26 10.06
CA THR A 122 -4.05 12.52 8.66
C THR A 122 -2.71 13.24 8.54
N GLY A 123 -2.33 14.00 9.55
CA GLY A 123 -1.06 14.73 9.61
C GLY A 123 0.05 13.97 10.36
N ALA A 124 -0.24 12.81 10.94
CA ALA A 124 0.76 12.02 11.65
C ALA A 124 1.62 11.19 10.69
N GLY A 125 2.86 10.95 11.05
CA GLY A 125 3.85 10.19 10.29
C GLY A 125 4.27 8.91 11.02
N ALA A 126 3.32 7.99 11.28
CA ALA A 126 3.64 6.73 11.91
C ALA A 126 4.25 5.71 10.95
N TYR A 127 5.18 4.91 11.42
CA TYR A 127 5.77 3.82 10.66
C TYR A 127 6.12 2.63 11.55
N ILE A 128 6.17 1.44 10.96
CA ILE A 128 6.77 0.26 11.57
C ILE A 128 8.20 0.15 11.06
N ASP A 129 9.17 0.05 11.97
CA ASP A 129 10.54 -0.28 11.61
C ASP A 129 10.59 -1.76 11.19
N LEU A 130 11.00 -2.03 9.95
CA LEU A 130 11.02 -3.40 9.41
C LEU A 130 12.16 -4.24 9.98
N VAL A 131 13.12 -3.64 10.70
CA VAL A 131 14.23 -4.35 11.33
C VAL A 131 13.83 -4.84 12.71
N SER A 132 13.23 -3.96 13.54
CA SER A 132 12.82 -4.31 14.91
C SER A 132 11.39 -4.84 15.00
N GLY A 133 10.52 -4.52 14.05
CA GLY A 133 9.09 -4.78 14.13
C GLY A 133 8.34 -3.80 15.03
N GLU A 134 8.98 -2.74 15.48
CA GLU A 134 8.38 -1.77 16.41
C GLU A 134 7.62 -0.66 15.69
N LEU A 135 6.50 -0.25 16.28
CA LEU A 135 5.77 0.94 15.87
C LEU A 135 6.51 2.18 16.35
N CYS A 136 6.74 3.11 15.44
CA CYS A 136 7.25 4.45 15.73
C CYS A 136 6.19 5.47 15.30
N ASP A 137 5.62 6.18 16.28
CA ASP A 137 4.64 7.23 16.06
C ASP A 137 5.28 8.58 16.41
N ASP A 138 5.32 9.51 15.44
CA ASP A 138 5.96 10.82 15.59
C ASP A 138 5.05 11.86 16.27
N ARG A 139 3.77 11.54 16.48
CA ARG A 139 2.78 12.45 17.06
C ARG A 139 2.06 11.91 18.30
N ARG A 140 2.84 11.67 19.36
CA ARG A 140 2.33 11.42 20.71
C ARG A 140 1.32 10.28 20.81
N GLY A 141 1.56 9.19 20.12
CA GLY A 141 0.71 8.01 20.21
C GLY A 141 -0.60 8.07 19.42
N THR A 142 -0.80 9.07 18.55
CA THR A 142 -2.06 9.23 17.80
C THR A 142 -2.44 8.01 16.97
N PHE A 143 -1.47 7.33 16.35
CA PHE A 143 -1.73 6.09 15.61
C PHE A 143 -1.94 4.90 16.55
N GLU A 144 -1.19 4.82 17.64
CA GLU A 144 -1.33 3.78 18.65
C GLU A 144 -2.71 3.87 19.33
N ASP A 145 -3.15 5.07 19.71
CA ASP A 145 -4.45 5.30 20.34
C ASP A 145 -5.63 4.90 19.44
N ASN A 146 -5.53 5.12 18.13
CA ASN A 146 -6.64 4.90 17.18
C ASN A 146 -6.56 3.56 16.43
N PHE A 147 -5.38 2.99 16.27
CA PHE A 147 -5.15 1.80 15.44
C PHE A 147 -4.27 0.75 16.12
N GLY A 148 -3.95 0.91 17.41
CA GLY A 148 -3.00 0.08 18.14
C GLY A 148 -3.28 -1.41 18.03
N ASP A 149 -4.51 -1.84 18.24
CA ASP A 149 -4.91 -3.24 18.14
C ASP A 149 -4.66 -3.83 16.75
N LYS A 150 -4.98 -3.07 15.70
CA LYS A 150 -4.74 -3.49 14.31
C LYS A 150 -3.26 -3.57 13.99
N ILE A 151 -2.50 -2.57 14.40
CA ILE A 151 -1.05 -2.51 14.18
C ILE A 151 -0.38 -3.67 14.93
N ASN A 152 -0.76 -3.92 16.19
CA ASN A 152 -0.25 -5.03 16.97
C ASN A 152 -0.61 -6.38 16.33
N ALA A 153 -1.83 -6.53 15.81
CA ALA A 153 -2.23 -7.73 15.07
C ALA A 153 -1.40 -7.92 13.77
N LEU A 154 -1.10 -6.84 13.03
CA LEU A 154 -0.22 -6.87 11.86
C LEU A 154 1.21 -7.28 12.26
N ILE A 155 1.74 -6.70 13.33
CA ILE A 155 3.07 -7.03 13.83
C ILE A 155 3.13 -8.50 14.26
N ALA A 156 2.18 -8.98 15.04
CA ALA A 156 2.14 -10.37 15.49
C ALA A 156 1.99 -11.37 14.32
N ARG A 157 1.27 -10.99 13.26
CA ARG A 157 1.09 -11.83 12.08
C ARG A 157 2.32 -11.88 11.18
N ASP A 158 2.94 -10.75 10.89
CA ASP A 158 3.88 -10.56 9.79
C ASP A 158 5.34 -10.40 10.23
N PHE A 159 5.60 -10.19 11.54
CA PHE A 159 6.94 -10.08 12.11
C PHE A 159 7.26 -11.24 13.06
N ASN A 160 8.57 -11.54 13.21
CA ASN A 160 9.08 -12.56 14.14
C ASN A 160 9.21 -11.99 15.55
#